data_9c43d9211a871afc3e6e7d88597b45a2
#
_entry.id   9c43d9211a871afc3e6e7d88597b45a2
#
_cell.length_a   1.000
_cell.length_b   1.000
_cell.length_c   1.000
_cell.angle_alpha   90.00
_cell.angle_beta   90.00
_cell.angle_gamma   90.00
#
_symmetry.space_group_name_H-M   'P 1'
#
loop_
_entity.id
_entity.type
_entity.pdbx_description
1 polymer ?
#
loop_
_entity_poly.entity_id
_entity_poly.type
_entity_poly.pdbx_seq_one_letter_code
_entity_poly.pdbx_strand_id
1 'polypeptide(L)'
;CNTILCNSVFQTELLRLQLLETYCLPIGLLTYCVAALDITRTQLKELNACWNMIFRKIFGFNKWESVRCFIAGLGRLDFEHIYYWQRLKFLKNAFASNNSILLSIVHMQQYSEVVNVLCYKCCLSLDMPFGRLKDCIFDMFKRSCS
;
A
#
# COMPACT_ATOMS: atom_id res chain seq x y z
N CYS A 1 15.10 -8.67 5.14
CA CYS A 1 15.17 -7.19 5.21
C CYS A 1 16.33 -6.68 6.08
N ASN A 2 16.55 -7.25 7.28
CA ASN A 2 17.64 -6.78 8.17
C ASN A 2 19.03 -6.82 7.52
N THR A 3 19.35 -7.85 6.75
CA THR A 3 20.66 -8.00 6.10
C THR A 3 20.91 -6.89 5.07
N ILE A 4 19.91 -6.50 4.32
CA ILE A 4 19.99 -5.41 3.32
C ILE A 4 20.16 -4.05 4.00
N LEU A 5 19.52 -3.87 5.17
CA LEU A 5 19.56 -2.60 5.91
C LEU A 5 20.83 -2.42 6.75
N CYS A 6 21.44 -3.52 7.22
CA CYS A 6 22.58 -3.47 8.15
C CYS A 6 23.95 -3.51 7.49
N ASN A 7 24.08 -4.11 6.29
CA ASN A 7 25.40 -4.36 5.67
C ASN A 7 25.90 -3.26 4.74
N SER A 8 25.31 -2.08 4.72
CA SER A 8 25.68 -1.05 3.75
C SER A 8 26.22 0.21 4.40
N VAL A 9 27.48 0.16 4.82
CA VAL A 9 28.20 1.32 5.37
C VAL A 9 28.38 2.46 4.35
N PHE A 10 28.18 2.19 3.05
CA PHE A 10 28.38 3.14 1.95
C PHE A 10 27.14 3.43 1.09
N GLN A 11 25.96 2.95 1.47
CA GLN A 11 24.76 3.17 0.67
C GLN A 11 23.98 4.37 1.18
N THR A 12 23.58 5.24 0.25
CA THR A 12 22.67 6.35 0.55
C THR A 12 21.31 5.81 1.00
N GLU A 13 20.59 6.57 1.83
CA GLU A 13 19.25 6.21 2.34
C GLU A 13 18.28 5.91 1.20
N LEU A 14 18.38 6.67 0.10
CA LEU A 14 17.54 6.47 -1.09
C LEU A 14 17.83 5.12 -1.77
N LEU A 15 19.08 4.69 -1.84
CA LEU A 15 19.45 3.39 -2.39
C LEU A 15 18.91 2.25 -1.50
N ARG A 16 19.00 2.41 -0.17
CA ARG A 16 18.41 1.43 0.78
C ARG A 16 16.91 1.32 0.60
N LEU A 17 16.23 2.46 0.42
CA LEU A 17 14.79 2.49 0.15
C LEU A 17 14.47 1.78 -1.17
N GLN A 18 15.22 2.05 -2.23
CA GLN A 18 15.03 1.42 -3.53
C GLN A 18 15.25 -0.11 -3.47
N LEU A 19 16.27 -0.57 -2.77
CA LEU A 19 16.51 -2.00 -2.54
C LEU A 19 15.37 -2.64 -1.74
N LEU A 20 14.86 -1.96 -0.72
CA LEU A 20 13.71 -2.41 0.04
C LEU A 20 12.49 -2.55 -0.87
N GLU A 21 12.19 -1.53 -1.68
CA GLU A 21 11.06 -1.53 -2.59
C GLU A 21 11.19 -2.60 -3.67
N THR A 22 12.40 -2.84 -4.17
CA THR A 22 12.64 -3.80 -5.26
C THR A 22 12.62 -5.24 -4.77
N TYR A 23 13.19 -5.51 -3.60
CA TYR A 23 13.40 -6.89 -3.13
C TYR A 23 12.47 -7.29 -1.98
N CYS A 24 12.09 -6.38 -1.11
CA CYS A 24 11.29 -6.72 0.07
C CYS A 24 9.78 -6.54 -0.16
N LEU A 25 9.37 -5.56 -0.95
CA LEU A 25 7.95 -5.35 -1.29
C LEU A 25 7.40 -6.45 -2.21
N PRO A 26 8.11 -6.88 -3.28
CA PRO A 26 7.60 -7.93 -4.17
C PRO A 26 7.68 -9.34 -3.57
N ILE A 27 8.73 -9.63 -2.79
CA ILE A 27 8.92 -10.94 -2.12
C ILE A 27 7.87 -11.14 -1.03
N GLY A 28 7.35 -10.06 -0.50
CA GLY A 28 6.24 -10.22 0.40
C GLY A 28 5.03 -10.69 -0.40
N LEU A 29 4.60 -11.87 -0.14
CA LEU A 29 3.19 -12.21 -0.02
C LEU A 29 2.30 -10.96 0.18
N LEU A 30 2.92 -9.89 0.60
CA LEU A 30 2.37 -8.58 0.90
C LEU A 30 1.75 -7.88 -0.31
N THR A 31 2.28 -7.99 -1.52
CA THR A 31 1.74 -7.25 -2.66
C THR A 31 0.83 -8.09 -3.55
N TYR A 32 1.06 -9.39 -3.66
CA TYR A 32 0.26 -10.25 -4.53
C TYR A 32 -0.88 -10.96 -3.80
N CYS A 33 -0.65 -11.48 -2.59
CA CYS A 33 -1.69 -12.16 -1.83
C CYS A 33 -2.54 -11.20 -1.00
N VAL A 34 -1.98 -10.09 -0.52
CA VAL A 34 -2.68 -9.08 0.29
C VAL A 34 -3.89 -8.49 -0.44
N ALA A 35 -3.80 -8.33 -1.76
CA ALA A 35 -4.92 -7.82 -2.56
C ALA A 35 -6.13 -8.77 -2.58
N ALA A 36 -5.91 -10.06 -2.39
CA ALA A 36 -6.96 -11.08 -2.37
C ALA A 36 -7.48 -11.39 -0.95
N LEU A 37 -6.74 -10.98 0.08
CA LEU A 37 -7.09 -11.25 1.48
C LEU A 37 -7.92 -10.10 2.08
N ASP A 38 -8.92 -10.46 2.86
CA ASP A 38 -9.63 -9.51 3.73
C ASP A 38 -8.82 -9.29 5.00
N ILE A 39 -8.04 -8.21 5.02
CA ILE A 39 -7.23 -7.83 6.17
C ILE A 39 -8.08 -6.97 7.11
N THR A 40 -8.12 -7.36 8.37
CA THR A 40 -8.81 -6.57 9.40
C THR A 40 -8.11 -5.23 9.63
N ARG A 41 -8.85 -4.24 10.11
CA ARG A 41 -8.27 -2.92 10.46
C ARG A 41 -7.12 -3.01 11.45
N THR A 42 -7.17 -3.95 12.39
CA THR A 42 -6.10 -4.16 13.38
C THR A 42 -4.83 -4.65 12.70
N GLN A 43 -4.93 -5.69 11.87
CA GLN A 43 -3.80 -6.21 11.10
C GLN A 43 -3.21 -5.16 10.16
N LEU A 44 -4.06 -4.34 9.52
CA LEU A 44 -3.60 -3.28 8.64
C LEU A 44 -2.81 -2.21 9.40
N LYS A 45 -3.24 -1.84 10.61
CA LYS A 45 -2.49 -0.92 11.49
C LYS A 45 -1.14 -1.50 11.91
N GLU A 46 -1.08 -2.78 12.25
CA GLU A 46 0.17 -3.47 12.62
C GLU A 46 1.16 -3.49 11.44
N LEU A 47 0.69 -3.84 10.25
CA LEU A 47 1.50 -3.83 9.03
C LEU A 47 2.00 -2.41 8.69
N ASN A 48 1.14 -1.41 8.84
CA ASN A 48 1.51 -0.02 8.64
C ASN A 48 2.54 0.46 9.69
N ALA A 49 2.42 0.01 10.94
CA ALA A 49 3.42 0.29 11.97
C ALA A 49 4.78 -0.32 11.64
N CYS A 50 4.81 -1.57 11.15
CA CYS A 50 6.03 -2.22 10.67
C CYS A 50 6.65 -1.45 9.48
N TRP A 51 5.84 -1.01 8.53
CA TRP A 51 6.27 -0.20 7.39
C TRP A 51 6.91 1.11 7.83
N ASN A 52 6.25 1.84 8.72
CA ASN A 52 6.77 3.08 9.27
C ASN A 52 8.08 2.87 10.06
N MET A 53 8.22 1.73 10.76
CA MET A 53 9.45 1.39 11.46
C MET A 53 10.63 1.20 10.50
N ILE A 54 10.40 0.66 9.32
CA ILE A 54 11.44 0.50 8.29
C ILE A 54 11.95 1.88 7.84
N PHE A 55 11.05 2.82 7.55
CA PHE A 55 11.43 4.20 7.20
C PHE A 55 12.24 4.87 8.33
N ARG A 56 11.82 4.71 9.58
CA ARG A 56 12.60 5.23 10.71
C ARG A 56 14.01 4.66 10.74
N LYS A 57 14.17 3.37 10.50
CA LYS A 57 15.50 2.72 10.47
C LYS A 57 16.38 3.20 9.31
N ILE A 58 15.80 3.40 8.13
CA ILE A 58 16.54 3.84 6.93
C ILE A 58 17.03 5.28 7.12
N PHE A 59 16.15 6.17 7.59
CA PHE A 59 16.41 7.61 7.64
C PHE A 59 16.80 8.14 9.03
N GLY A 60 17.03 7.25 10.00
CA GLY A 60 17.52 7.64 11.32
C GLY A 60 16.51 8.39 12.22
N PHE A 61 15.22 8.25 11.96
CA PHE A 61 14.17 8.84 12.81
C PHE A 61 14.06 8.14 14.16
N ASN A 62 13.74 8.89 15.20
CA ASN A 62 13.47 8.35 16.52
C ASN A 62 12.15 7.52 16.52
N LYS A 63 12.05 6.61 17.50
CA LYS A 63 10.89 5.70 17.61
C LYS A 63 9.55 6.43 17.69
N TRP A 64 9.53 7.61 18.27
CA TRP A 64 8.31 8.40 18.54
C TRP A 64 7.97 9.41 17.44
N GLU A 65 8.87 9.64 16.49
CA GLU A 65 8.66 10.60 15.41
C GLU A 65 7.69 10.03 14.36
N SER A 66 6.78 10.88 13.89
CA SER A 66 5.90 10.54 12.80
C SER A 66 6.66 10.63 11.48
N VAL A 67 6.68 9.53 10.73
CA VAL A 67 7.31 9.48 9.40
C VAL A 67 6.30 9.63 8.26
N ARG A 68 5.03 9.83 8.57
CA ARG A 68 3.94 9.78 7.60
C ARG A 68 4.06 10.91 6.55
N CYS A 69 4.23 12.15 7.02
CA CYS A 69 4.42 13.29 6.13
C CYS A 69 5.73 13.19 5.34
N PHE A 70 6.77 12.59 5.92
CA PHE A 70 8.03 12.34 5.25
C PHE A 70 7.87 11.32 4.10
N ILE A 71 7.15 10.21 4.34
CA ILE A 71 6.82 9.22 3.31
C ILE A 71 6.04 9.88 2.16
N ALA A 72 5.05 10.72 2.47
CA ALA A 72 4.30 11.47 1.48
C ALA A 72 5.18 12.45 0.69
N GLY A 73 6.13 13.12 1.35
CA GLY A 73 7.12 14.01 0.74
C GLY A 73 8.07 13.30 -0.23
N LEU A 74 8.42 12.05 0.05
CA LEU A 74 9.18 11.19 -0.86
C LEU A 74 8.36 10.67 -2.05
N GLY A 75 7.09 11.04 -2.18
CA GLY A 75 6.20 10.52 -3.23
C GLY A 75 5.84 9.05 -3.04
N ARG A 76 5.93 8.53 -1.81
CA ARG A 76 5.62 7.15 -1.46
C ARG A 76 4.31 7.07 -0.69
N LEU A 77 3.70 5.89 -0.72
CA LEU A 77 2.51 5.57 0.04
C LEU A 77 2.90 4.85 1.35
N ASP A 78 2.11 5.05 2.40
CA ASP A 78 2.16 4.17 3.56
C ASP A 78 1.54 2.80 3.23
N PHE A 79 1.70 1.82 4.12
CA PHE A 79 1.24 0.45 3.85
C PHE A 79 -0.27 0.37 3.66
N GLU A 80 -1.05 1.14 4.40
CA GLU A 80 -2.51 1.17 4.30
C GLU A 80 -2.95 1.60 2.89
N HIS A 81 -2.33 2.63 2.32
CA HIS A 81 -2.66 3.14 0.98
C HIS A 81 -2.09 2.26 -0.13
N ILE A 82 -0.96 1.57 0.11
CA ILE A 82 -0.47 0.50 -0.79
C ILE A 82 -1.49 -0.64 -0.85
N TYR A 83 -2.03 -1.07 0.29
CA TYR A 83 -3.07 -2.10 0.34
C TYR A 83 -4.32 -1.68 -0.44
N TYR A 84 -4.82 -0.47 -0.24
CA TYR A 84 -5.98 0.06 -0.97
C TYR A 84 -5.72 0.09 -2.49
N TRP A 85 -4.55 0.53 -2.90
CA TRP A 85 -4.16 0.53 -4.30
C TRP A 85 -4.15 -0.87 -4.91
N GLN A 86 -3.53 -1.83 -4.24
CA GLN A 86 -3.46 -3.22 -4.71
C GLN A 86 -4.85 -3.86 -4.75
N ARG A 87 -5.70 -3.58 -3.78
CA ARG A 87 -7.07 -4.07 -3.74
C ARG A 87 -7.89 -3.55 -4.92
N LEU A 88 -7.85 -2.25 -5.20
CA LEU A 88 -8.55 -1.66 -6.34
C LEU A 88 -8.01 -2.17 -7.67
N LYS A 89 -6.70 -2.33 -7.80
CA LYS A 89 -6.07 -2.91 -8.98
C LYS A 89 -6.53 -4.35 -9.22
N PHE A 90 -6.58 -5.16 -8.15
CA PHE A 90 -7.08 -6.53 -8.23
C PHE A 90 -8.54 -6.56 -8.68
N LEU A 91 -9.41 -5.78 -8.05
CA LEU A 91 -10.83 -5.71 -8.40
C LEU A 91 -11.04 -5.28 -9.84
N LYS A 92 -10.36 -4.23 -10.28
CA LYS A 92 -10.45 -3.76 -11.66
C LYS A 92 -10.03 -4.83 -12.67
N ASN A 93 -8.94 -5.54 -12.42
CA ASN A 93 -8.49 -6.65 -13.27
C ASN A 93 -9.48 -7.83 -13.25
N ALA A 94 -10.05 -8.12 -12.09
CA ALA A 94 -11.03 -9.18 -11.93
C ALA A 94 -12.32 -8.89 -12.71
N PHE A 95 -12.81 -7.65 -12.65
CA PHE A 95 -13.97 -7.23 -13.47
C PHE A 95 -13.69 -7.23 -14.97
N ALA A 96 -12.47 -6.92 -15.38
CA ALA A 96 -12.05 -6.99 -16.77
C ALA A 96 -11.85 -8.44 -17.27
N SER A 97 -11.74 -9.40 -16.37
CA SER A 97 -11.62 -10.82 -16.73
C SER A 97 -13.01 -11.40 -17.00
N ASN A 98 -13.19 -12.11 -18.10
CA ASN A 98 -14.44 -12.80 -18.41
C ASN A 98 -14.58 -14.15 -17.67
N ASN A 99 -13.89 -14.31 -16.53
CA ASN A 99 -13.94 -15.53 -15.72
C ASN A 99 -15.09 -15.47 -14.72
N SER A 100 -16.11 -16.30 -14.90
CA SER A 100 -17.31 -16.34 -14.06
C SER A 100 -17.03 -16.66 -12.60
N ILE A 101 -16.06 -17.54 -12.31
CA ILE A 101 -15.66 -17.91 -10.93
C ILE A 101 -15.03 -16.69 -10.24
N LEU A 102 -14.13 -15.99 -10.94
CA LEU A 102 -13.47 -14.80 -10.42
C LEU A 102 -14.50 -13.68 -10.16
N LEU A 103 -15.44 -13.49 -11.06
CA LEU A 103 -16.52 -12.53 -10.89
C LEU A 103 -17.41 -12.86 -9.68
N SER A 104 -17.74 -14.14 -9.47
CA SER A 104 -18.51 -14.57 -8.29
C SER A 104 -17.76 -14.26 -6.99
N ILE A 105 -16.46 -14.54 -6.92
CA ILE A 105 -15.61 -14.23 -5.75
C ILE A 105 -15.58 -12.70 -5.51
N VAL A 106 -15.41 -11.93 -6.57
CA VAL A 106 -15.36 -10.46 -6.47
C VAL A 106 -16.70 -9.90 -6.02
N HIS A 107 -17.82 -10.43 -6.50
CA HIS A 107 -19.16 -10.02 -6.03
C HIS A 107 -19.34 -10.32 -4.54
N MET A 108 -18.86 -11.44 -4.05
CA MET A 108 -18.86 -11.75 -2.61
C MET A 108 -18.00 -10.77 -1.80
N GLN A 109 -16.88 -10.31 -2.36
CA GLN A 109 -15.94 -9.37 -1.71
C GLN A 109 -16.28 -7.90 -1.94
N GLN A 110 -17.17 -7.58 -2.89
CA GLN A 110 -17.58 -6.20 -3.21
C GLN A 110 -18.24 -5.49 -2.03
N TYR A 111 -18.80 -6.26 -1.10
CA TYR A 111 -19.37 -5.77 0.16
C TYR A 111 -18.32 -5.61 1.27
N SER A 112 -17.02 -5.79 0.98
CA SER A 112 -16.00 -5.53 1.99
C SER A 112 -16.03 -4.04 2.37
N GLU A 113 -15.96 -3.78 3.66
CA GLU A 113 -15.97 -2.42 4.25
C GLU A 113 -14.91 -1.50 3.56
N VAL A 114 -13.80 -2.08 3.13
CA VAL A 114 -12.70 -1.37 2.46
C VAL A 114 -13.13 -0.80 1.11
N VAL A 115 -13.83 -1.56 0.28
CA VAL A 115 -14.29 -1.11 -1.04
C VAL A 115 -15.32 -0.01 -0.90
N ASN A 116 -16.27 -0.18 0.01
CA ASN A 116 -17.28 0.84 0.29
C ASN A 116 -16.65 2.15 0.79
N VAL A 117 -15.69 2.06 1.71
CA VAL A 117 -14.95 3.22 2.22
C VAL A 117 -14.18 3.93 1.11
N LEU A 118 -13.53 3.18 0.21
CA LEU A 118 -12.77 3.76 -0.88
C LEU A 118 -13.66 4.41 -1.94
N CYS A 119 -14.72 3.74 -2.36
CA CYS A 119 -15.68 4.29 -3.31
C CYS A 119 -16.37 5.54 -2.76
N TYR A 120 -16.77 5.52 -1.49
CA TYR A 120 -17.44 6.65 -0.86
C TYR A 120 -16.51 7.84 -0.59
N LYS A 121 -15.32 7.60 0.02
CA LYS A 121 -14.38 8.68 0.38
C LYS A 121 -13.68 9.33 -0.81
N CYS A 122 -13.48 8.57 -1.88
CA CYS A 122 -12.70 9.02 -3.03
C CYS A 122 -13.56 9.33 -4.25
N CYS A 123 -14.89 9.12 -4.19
CA CYS A 123 -15.76 9.16 -5.37
C CYS A 123 -15.17 8.34 -6.54
N LEU A 124 -14.54 7.20 -6.20
CA LEU A 124 -13.82 6.38 -7.16
C LEU A 124 -14.79 5.50 -7.94
N SER A 125 -14.79 5.65 -9.25
CA SER A 125 -15.37 4.68 -10.17
C SER A 125 -14.29 3.69 -10.60
N LEU A 126 -14.62 2.41 -10.62
CA LEU A 126 -13.71 1.36 -11.12
C LEU A 126 -13.38 1.53 -12.62
N ASP A 127 -14.17 2.34 -13.33
CA ASP A 127 -13.94 2.66 -14.74
C ASP A 127 -12.78 3.62 -14.98
N MET A 128 -12.32 4.32 -13.92
CA MET A 128 -11.19 5.25 -14.02
C MET A 128 -9.90 4.53 -14.45
N PRO A 129 -9.04 5.18 -15.25
CA PRO A 129 -7.72 4.63 -15.60
C PRO A 129 -6.84 4.47 -14.35
N PHE A 130 -5.96 3.45 -14.37
CA PHE A 130 -5.09 3.11 -13.23
C PHE A 130 -4.26 4.28 -12.69
N GLY A 131 -3.77 5.15 -13.59
CA GLY A 131 -3.02 6.34 -13.19
C GLY A 131 -3.84 7.24 -12.27
N ARG A 132 -5.06 7.60 -12.70
CA ARG A 132 -5.95 8.45 -11.89
C ARG A 132 -6.36 7.81 -10.56
N LEU A 133 -6.61 6.50 -10.55
CA LEU A 133 -6.90 5.78 -9.29
C LEU A 133 -5.74 5.90 -8.32
N LYS A 134 -4.50 5.76 -8.80
CA LYS A 134 -3.30 5.91 -7.97
C LYS A 134 -3.14 7.32 -7.44
N ASP A 135 -3.38 8.31 -8.28
CA ASP A 135 -3.29 9.74 -7.90
C ASP A 135 -4.33 10.09 -6.82
N CYS A 136 -5.58 9.62 -6.97
CA CYS A 136 -6.62 9.81 -5.96
C CYS A 136 -6.25 9.20 -4.60
N ILE A 137 -5.67 8.00 -4.58
CA ILE A 137 -5.20 7.37 -3.35
C ILE A 137 -4.04 8.17 -2.75
N PHE A 138 -3.13 8.67 -3.56
CA PHE A 138 -2.03 9.48 -3.09
C PHE A 138 -2.50 10.82 -2.51
N ASP A 139 -3.46 11.46 -3.12
CA ASP A 139 -4.08 12.68 -2.60
C ASP A 139 -4.84 12.42 -1.28
N MET A 140 -5.52 11.28 -1.18
CA MET A 140 -6.15 10.86 0.08
C MET A 140 -5.10 10.70 1.18
N PHE A 141 -3.97 10.08 0.87
CA PHE A 141 -2.86 9.93 1.82
C PHE A 141 -2.31 11.29 2.25
N LYS A 142 -2.04 12.20 1.31
CA LYS A 142 -1.56 13.55 1.62
C LYS A 142 -2.50 14.31 2.54
N ARG A 143 -3.82 14.30 2.26
CA ARG A 143 -4.82 14.95 3.11
C ARG A 143 -4.83 14.40 4.53
N SER A 144 -4.51 13.12 4.71
CA SER A 144 -4.43 12.50 6.03
C SER A 144 -3.14 12.84 6.79
N CYS A 145 -2.18 13.51 6.14
CA CYS A 145 -0.94 14.01 6.75
C CYS A 145 -1.07 15.46 7.25
N SER A 146 -2.07 16.19 6.72
CA SER A 146 -2.39 17.56 7.15
C SER A 146 -3.22 17.56 8.41
#